data_f7f9f1713d1ca170e7cb1ad3e59bfd57
#
_entry.id   f7f9f1713d1ca170e7cb1ad3e59bfd57
#
_cell.length_a   1.000
_cell.length_b   1.000
_cell.length_c   1.000
_cell.angle_alpha   90.00
_cell.angle_beta   90.00
_cell.angle_gamma   90.00
#
_symmetry.space_group_name_H-M   'P 1'
#
loop_
_entity.id
_entity.type
_entity.pdbx_description
1 polymer ?
#
loop_
_entity_poly.entity_id
_entity_poly.type
_entity_poly.pdbx_seq_one_letter_code
_entity_poly.pdbx_strand_id
1 'polypeptide(L)'
;MAVDPKTGYIKAMIGGRGTDQFNRAVMAERQPGSSMKPFVYLNALEQGATPGDTVQDSPIPGEWNPQNYDRSFHGTVSYRTALTYSYNVPAIKVAMKYGTEKTIKLAKRLGITTLVEDDDNPAMAVGGLTHGVTPLEMAGAYAGIANMGKFNKPTPIIKILDRNGKVLYEHKTNPTQAVKPESAYMMISMMEDVMTRGTGRGAAISRPCAGKSGTTDNYHDAWFVGFTPNLACAVWIGDDNNESLGGMTGGGQPATLWRSFMSGALDGIPAEDFEKPDGFKMPAPKYEAPKPQPKKQTTKKQDTKKKDSKKEDALPGGGNVPQPPRSGKSSTPPPVRPPKQ
;
A
#
# COMPACT_ATOMS: atom_id res chain seq x y z
N MET A 1 -2.99 9.99 10.65
CA MET A 1 -2.85 11.29 9.96
C MET A 1 -3.98 11.45 8.97
N ALA A 2 -4.72 12.56 9.03
CA ALA A 2 -5.80 12.83 8.09
C ALA A 2 -5.68 14.24 7.50
N VAL A 3 -5.89 14.37 6.17
CA VAL A 3 -5.69 15.58 5.38
C VAL A 3 -6.90 15.80 4.47
N ASP A 4 -7.37 17.02 4.40
CA ASP A 4 -8.42 17.45 3.46
C ASP A 4 -7.82 17.55 2.03
N PRO A 5 -8.32 16.79 1.05
CA PRO A 5 -7.77 16.80 -0.30
C PRO A 5 -7.86 18.16 -1.02
N LYS A 6 -8.92 18.92 -0.77
CA LYS A 6 -9.19 20.19 -1.47
C LYS A 6 -8.34 21.35 -0.95
N THR A 7 -7.95 21.30 0.33
CA THR A 7 -7.26 22.41 1.00
C THR A 7 -5.85 22.09 1.48
N GLY A 8 -5.53 20.81 1.67
CA GLY A 8 -4.30 20.38 2.35
C GLY A 8 -4.33 20.55 3.88
N TYR A 9 -5.46 20.94 4.46
CA TYR A 9 -5.55 21.13 5.90
C TYR A 9 -5.44 19.80 6.64
N ILE A 10 -4.56 19.76 7.64
CA ILE A 10 -4.46 18.62 8.54
C ILE A 10 -5.68 18.63 9.46
N LYS A 11 -6.54 17.62 9.32
CA LYS A 11 -7.79 17.48 10.09
C LYS A 11 -7.62 16.66 11.35
N ALA A 12 -6.69 15.69 11.36
CA ALA A 12 -6.37 14.90 12.53
C ALA A 12 -4.92 14.41 12.47
N MET A 13 -4.28 14.38 13.65
CA MET A 13 -2.92 13.88 13.82
C MET A 13 -2.81 13.15 15.16
N ILE A 14 -2.38 11.88 15.10
CA ILE A 14 -1.97 11.11 16.27
C ILE A 14 -0.60 10.56 15.98
N GLY A 15 0.42 11.06 16.68
CA GLY A 15 1.83 10.70 16.47
C GLY A 15 2.43 9.87 17.60
N GLY A 16 1.65 9.58 18.64
CA GLY A 16 2.13 8.82 19.80
C GLY A 16 1.11 8.81 20.93
N ARG A 17 1.49 8.25 22.08
CA ARG A 17 0.63 8.16 23.27
C ARG A 17 0.80 9.35 24.24
N GLY A 18 1.56 10.38 23.84
CA GLY A 18 1.72 11.62 24.61
C GLY A 18 2.79 11.58 25.70
N THR A 19 3.61 10.54 25.76
CA THR A 19 4.67 10.37 26.77
C THR A 19 6.06 10.78 26.28
N ASP A 20 6.23 10.98 24.98
CA ASP A 20 7.47 11.38 24.34
C ASP A 20 7.24 12.53 23.34
N GLN A 21 8.32 13.18 22.90
CA GLN A 21 8.29 14.26 21.91
C GLN A 21 8.41 13.76 20.47
N PHE A 22 8.61 12.47 20.25
CA PHE A 22 8.72 11.88 18.92
C PHE A 22 7.35 11.71 18.28
N ASN A 23 6.98 12.68 17.45
CA ASN A 23 5.72 12.65 16.71
C ASN A 23 5.85 11.75 15.47
N ARG A 24 5.47 10.49 15.59
CA ARG A 24 5.58 9.48 14.53
C ARG A 24 4.81 9.84 13.26
N ALA A 25 3.77 10.63 13.38
CA ALA A 25 2.98 11.03 12.21
C ALA A 25 3.74 11.92 11.21
N VAL A 26 4.80 12.59 11.67
CA VAL A 26 5.61 13.53 10.87
C VAL A 26 7.11 13.25 10.90
N MET A 27 7.58 12.39 11.82
CA MET A 27 9.00 12.14 12.05
C MET A 27 9.43 10.70 11.81
N ALA A 28 8.48 9.73 11.85
CA ALA A 28 8.81 8.34 11.62
C ALA A 28 8.84 8.06 10.10
N GLU A 29 10.03 7.91 9.56
CA GLU A 29 10.28 7.44 8.21
C GLU A 29 10.26 5.92 8.21
N ARG A 30 9.24 5.31 7.60
CA ARG A 30 8.98 3.87 7.66
C ARG A 30 8.73 3.30 6.27
N GLN A 31 9.06 2.02 6.09
CA GLN A 31 8.88 1.35 4.81
C GLN A 31 7.38 1.23 4.47
N PRO A 32 6.92 1.82 3.35
CA PRO A 32 5.49 1.84 3.00
C PRO A 32 4.98 0.49 2.50
N GLY A 33 5.87 -0.44 2.15
CA GLY A 33 5.48 -1.70 1.55
C GLY A 33 4.61 -1.49 0.31
N SER A 34 3.61 -2.33 0.15
CA SER A 34 2.69 -2.29 -1.01
C SER A 34 1.87 -1.01 -1.15
N SER A 35 1.85 -0.10 -0.16
CA SER A 35 1.20 1.21 -0.34
C SER A 35 1.97 2.15 -1.28
N MET A 36 3.18 1.77 -1.72
CA MET A 36 3.93 2.44 -2.78
C MET A 36 3.41 2.13 -4.19
N LYS A 37 2.75 0.98 -4.39
CA LYS A 37 2.29 0.51 -5.72
C LYS A 37 1.39 1.48 -6.49
N PRO A 38 0.48 2.25 -5.87
CA PRO A 38 -0.31 3.24 -6.61
C PRO A 38 0.53 4.22 -7.39
N PHE A 39 1.69 4.67 -6.88
CA PHE A 39 2.56 5.59 -7.60
C PHE A 39 3.21 4.93 -8.82
N VAL A 40 3.52 3.65 -8.76
CA VAL A 40 4.04 2.85 -9.88
C VAL A 40 3.02 2.78 -11.02
N TYR A 41 1.79 2.37 -10.70
CA TYR A 41 0.74 2.29 -11.72
C TYR A 41 0.31 3.66 -12.20
N LEU A 42 0.27 4.69 -11.33
CA LEU A 42 -0.04 6.06 -11.72
C LEU A 42 1.00 6.62 -12.71
N ASN A 43 2.29 6.32 -12.51
CA ASN A 43 3.33 6.66 -13.47
C ASN A 43 3.12 5.96 -14.83
N ALA A 44 2.68 4.71 -14.83
CA ALA A 44 2.33 4.01 -16.07
C ALA A 44 1.12 4.66 -16.77
N LEU A 45 0.07 5.02 -16.03
CA LEU A 45 -1.12 5.72 -16.55
C LEU A 45 -0.76 7.09 -17.13
N GLU A 46 0.13 7.86 -16.47
CA GLU A 46 0.65 9.13 -16.99
C GLU A 46 1.37 8.98 -18.34
N GLN A 47 1.97 7.84 -18.58
CA GLN A 47 2.66 7.49 -19.82
C GLN A 47 1.75 6.77 -20.83
N GLY A 48 0.43 6.82 -20.66
CA GLY A 48 -0.57 6.33 -21.61
C GLY A 48 -0.97 4.87 -21.43
N ALA A 49 -0.56 4.22 -20.34
CA ALA A 49 -1.13 2.92 -19.99
C ALA A 49 -2.58 3.05 -19.56
N THR A 50 -3.28 1.93 -19.53
CA THR A 50 -4.67 1.83 -19.09
C THR A 50 -4.83 0.78 -17.99
N PRO A 51 -5.88 0.85 -17.17
CA PRO A 51 -6.17 -0.18 -16.16
C PRO A 51 -6.29 -1.60 -16.73
N GLY A 52 -6.65 -1.72 -18.00
CA GLY A 52 -6.78 -2.99 -18.72
C GLY A 52 -5.51 -3.51 -19.36
N ASP A 53 -4.42 -2.74 -19.38
CA ASP A 53 -3.13 -3.23 -19.87
C ASP A 53 -2.63 -4.37 -19.00
N THR A 54 -1.91 -5.31 -19.62
CA THR A 54 -1.50 -6.55 -18.96
C THR A 54 -0.02 -6.63 -18.68
N VAL A 55 0.33 -7.43 -17.71
CA VAL A 55 1.68 -7.81 -17.36
C VAL A 55 1.72 -9.30 -17.00
N GLN A 56 2.83 -9.95 -17.35
CA GLN A 56 3.04 -11.35 -17.02
C GLN A 56 3.53 -11.47 -15.58
N ASP A 57 2.72 -12.05 -14.72
CA ASP A 57 3.11 -12.46 -13.37
C ASP A 57 3.83 -13.82 -13.45
N SER A 58 5.13 -13.75 -13.49
CA SER A 58 6.06 -14.88 -13.63
C SER A 58 7.42 -14.48 -13.03
N PRO A 59 8.30 -15.41 -12.66
CA PRO A 59 9.62 -15.10 -12.12
C PRO A 59 10.34 -14.02 -12.90
N ILE A 60 11.10 -13.16 -12.20
CA ILE A 60 12.02 -12.20 -12.80
C ILE A 60 13.39 -12.90 -12.89
N PRO A 61 13.98 -13.02 -14.10
CA PRO A 61 15.31 -13.62 -14.23
C PRO A 61 16.38 -12.79 -13.51
N GLY A 62 17.35 -13.47 -12.86
CA GLY A 62 18.47 -12.84 -12.18
C GLY A 62 18.63 -13.33 -10.74
N GLU A 63 19.61 -12.75 -10.03
CA GLU A 63 19.88 -13.10 -8.62
C GLU A 63 18.77 -12.64 -7.67
N TRP A 64 18.17 -11.48 -7.95
CA TRP A 64 17.01 -10.99 -7.21
C TRP A 64 15.74 -11.67 -7.72
N ASN A 65 15.14 -12.50 -6.85
CA ASN A 65 13.95 -13.30 -7.17
C ASN A 65 12.77 -12.91 -6.26
N PRO A 66 12.13 -11.75 -6.50
CA PRO A 66 10.99 -11.31 -5.71
C PRO A 66 9.80 -12.25 -5.90
N GLN A 67 9.06 -12.47 -4.82
CA GLN A 67 7.90 -13.34 -4.77
C GLN A 67 6.62 -12.52 -4.52
N ASN A 68 5.48 -13.01 -4.97
CA ASN A 68 4.18 -12.55 -4.48
C ASN A 68 3.99 -13.03 -3.02
N TYR A 69 3.12 -12.33 -2.28
CA TYR A 69 2.85 -12.66 -0.88
C TYR A 69 2.36 -14.10 -0.68
N ASP A 70 1.54 -14.60 -1.58
CA ASP A 70 1.02 -15.98 -1.60
C ASP A 70 2.01 -17.01 -2.19
N ARG A 71 3.23 -16.57 -2.56
CA ARG A 71 4.29 -17.37 -3.18
C ARG A 71 3.88 -18.07 -4.49
N SER A 72 2.87 -17.51 -5.17
CA SER A 72 2.33 -18.03 -6.43
C SER A 72 2.47 -17.02 -7.55
N PHE A 73 2.49 -17.50 -8.78
CA PHE A 73 2.45 -16.67 -9.98
C PHE A 73 1.10 -16.88 -10.69
N HIS A 74 0.52 -15.79 -11.20
CA HIS A 74 -0.86 -15.77 -11.70
C HIS A 74 -0.95 -15.65 -13.22
N GLY A 75 0.20 -15.75 -13.92
CA GLY A 75 0.23 -15.64 -15.38
C GLY A 75 -0.09 -14.23 -15.87
N THR A 76 -0.82 -14.10 -16.96
CA THR A 76 -1.18 -12.77 -17.50
C THR A 76 -2.29 -12.15 -16.66
N VAL A 77 -1.99 -10.99 -16.05
CA VAL A 77 -2.94 -10.22 -15.24
C VAL A 77 -3.04 -8.78 -15.73
N SER A 78 -4.21 -8.15 -15.57
CA SER A 78 -4.36 -6.72 -15.85
C SER A 78 -3.71 -5.88 -14.73
N TYR A 79 -3.31 -4.63 -15.04
CA TYR A 79 -2.80 -3.69 -14.03
C TYR A 79 -3.81 -3.49 -12.91
N ARG A 80 -5.10 -3.39 -13.25
CA ARG A 80 -6.19 -3.32 -12.27
C ARG A 80 -6.18 -4.53 -11.33
N THR A 81 -6.15 -5.73 -11.86
CA THR A 81 -6.11 -6.98 -11.07
C THR A 81 -4.86 -7.06 -10.20
N ALA A 82 -3.70 -6.71 -10.76
CA ALA A 82 -2.43 -6.74 -10.04
C ALA A 82 -2.40 -5.76 -8.86
N LEU A 83 -2.99 -4.56 -9.01
CA LEU A 83 -3.12 -3.60 -7.91
C LEU A 83 -4.15 -4.07 -6.89
N THR A 84 -5.31 -4.57 -7.33
CA THR A 84 -6.41 -5.06 -6.49
C THR A 84 -5.93 -6.12 -5.50
N TYR A 85 -5.21 -7.11 -5.98
CA TYR A 85 -4.67 -8.20 -5.16
C TYR A 85 -3.24 -7.95 -4.67
N SER A 86 -2.70 -6.77 -4.99
CA SER A 86 -1.39 -6.34 -4.49
C SER A 86 -0.23 -7.24 -4.91
N TYR A 87 -0.25 -7.82 -6.12
CA TYR A 87 0.84 -8.65 -6.60
C TYR A 87 2.16 -7.86 -6.68
N ASN A 88 3.25 -8.46 -6.19
CA ASN A 88 4.55 -7.81 -6.14
C ASN A 88 5.25 -7.82 -7.50
N VAL A 89 5.35 -8.98 -8.10
CA VAL A 89 6.08 -9.19 -9.35
C VAL A 89 5.52 -8.34 -10.50
N PRO A 90 4.19 -8.26 -10.71
CA PRO A 90 3.59 -7.33 -11.65
C PRO A 90 3.98 -5.87 -11.41
N ALA A 91 3.92 -5.39 -10.16
CA ALA A 91 4.26 -4.00 -9.84
C ALA A 91 5.73 -3.69 -10.15
N ILE A 92 6.64 -4.60 -9.81
CA ILE A 92 8.07 -4.48 -10.13
C ILE A 92 8.29 -4.41 -11.65
N LYS A 93 7.68 -5.30 -12.41
CA LYS A 93 7.79 -5.29 -13.89
C LYS A 93 7.21 -4.01 -14.51
N VAL A 94 6.12 -3.48 -13.97
CA VAL A 94 5.56 -2.19 -14.40
C VAL A 94 6.52 -1.05 -14.08
N ALA A 95 7.10 -1.01 -12.89
CA ALA A 95 8.12 -0.01 -12.53
C ALA A 95 9.34 -0.06 -13.46
N MET A 96 9.85 -1.26 -13.73
CA MET A 96 10.96 -1.45 -14.69
C MET A 96 10.59 -0.98 -16.10
N LYS A 97 9.37 -1.24 -16.57
CA LYS A 97 8.90 -0.86 -17.90
C LYS A 97 8.73 0.65 -18.07
N TYR A 98 8.19 1.34 -17.07
CA TYR A 98 7.84 2.76 -17.16
C TYR A 98 8.84 3.69 -16.48
N GLY A 99 9.85 3.13 -15.79
CA GLY A 99 10.95 3.83 -15.13
C GLY A 99 10.70 4.08 -13.64
N THR A 100 11.64 3.61 -12.83
CA THR A 100 11.67 3.82 -11.38
C THR A 100 11.92 5.28 -11.04
N GLU A 101 12.89 5.92 -11.68
CA GLU A 101 13.18 7.36 -11.54
C GLU A 101 11.94 8.24 -11.81
N LYS A 102 11.17 7.91 -12.87
CA LYS A 102 9.94 8.65 -13.19
C LYS A 102 8.87 8.46 -12.12
N THR A 103 8.78 7.26 -11.54
CA THR A 103 7.88 6.98 -10.42
C THR A 103 8.27 7.79 -9.19
N ILE A 104 9.56 7.87 -8.85
CA ILE A 104 10.09 8.69 -7.75
C ILE A 104 9.76 10.18 -8.00
N LYS A 105 10.03 10.69 -9.19
CA LYS A 105 9.71 12.08 -9.56
C LYS A 105 8.21 12.38 -9.45
N LEU A 106 7.35 11.43 -9.82
CA LEU A 106 5.90 11.56 -9.66
C LEU A 106 5.50 11.58 -8.17
N ALA A 107 6.04 10.67 -7.36
CA ALA A 107 5.77 10.61 -5.93
C ALA A 107 6.24 11.90 -5.22
N LYS A 108 7.40 12.45 -5.61
CA LYS A 108 7.90 13.76 -5.12
C LYS A 108 6.95 14.91 -5.48
N ARG A 109 6.38 14.93 -6.71
CA ARG A 109 5.37 15.95 -7.07
C ARG A 109 4.09 15.85 -6.23
N LEU A 110 3.78 14.66 -5.74
CA LEU A 110 2.67 14.40 -4.81
C LEU A 110 3.05 14.61 -3.34
N GLY A 111 4.28 15.10 -3.05
CA GLY A 111 4.68 15.51 -1.72
C GLY A 111 5.45 14.48 -0.89
N ILE A 112 5.91 13.37 -1.48
CA ILE A 112 6.82 12.45 -0.78
C ILE A 112 8.24 12.97 -0.95
N THR A 113 8.77 13.62 0.08
CA THR A 113 10.05 14.33 0.03
C THR A 113 11.22 13.51 0.55
N THR A 114 10.95 12.44 1.29
CA THR A 114 11.94 11.54 1.90
C THR A 114 12.65 10.62 0.90
N LEU A 115 12.11 10.50 -0.34
CA LEU A 115 12.73 9.70 -1.39
C LEU A 115 14.08 10.30 -1.82
N VAL A 116 15.09 9.45 -1.98
CA VAL A 116 16.45 9.81 -2.37
C VAL A 116 16.84 9.18 -3.72
N GLU A 117 18.05 9.45 -4.21
CA GLU A 117 18.54 8.93 -5.49
C GLU A 117 18.73 7.41 -5.44
N ASP A 118 19.19 6.89 -4.30
CA ASP A 118 19.41 5.45 -4.08
C ASP A 118 18.11 4.62 -4.15
N ASP A 119 16.94 5.27 -4.06
CA ASP A 119 15.64 4.62 -4.27
C ASP A 119 15.34 4.32 -5.74
N ASP A 120 16.18 4.80 -6.70
CA ASP A 120 16.01 4.51 -8.13
C ASP A 120 16.41 3.07 -8.45
N ASN A 121 15.66 2.15 -7.91
CA ASN A 121 15.82 0.71 -8.14
C ASN A 121 14.45 0.01 -8.10
N PRO A 122 14.32 -1.23 -8.64
CA PRO A 122 13.04 -1.91 -8.73
C PRO A 122 12.38 -2.27 -7.39
N ALA A 123 13.12 -2.32 -6.27
CA ALA A 123 12.56 -2.64 -4.95
C ALA A 123 11.61 -1.52 -4.45
N MET A 124 11.79 -0.27 -4.92
CA MET A 124 10.88 0.83 -4.60
C MET A 124 9.44 0.54 -4.98
N ALA A 125 9.21 -0.30 -6.01
CA ALA A 125 7.86 -0.65 -6.45
C ALA A 125 7.04 -1.38 -5.39
N VAL A 126 7.70 -2.03 -4.46
CA VAL A 126 7.10 -2.75 -3.33
C VAL A 126 7.42 -2.10 -1.98
N GLY A 127 7.95 -0.87 -2.01
CA GLY A 127 8.22 -0.05 -0.84
C GLY A 127 9.53 -0.35 -0.13
N GLY A 128 10.50 -0.98 -0.82
CA GLY A 128 11.89 -1.08 -0.38
C GLY A 128 12.59 0.26 -0.66
N LEU A 129 12.66 1.13 0.33
CA LEU A 129 13.21 2.49 0.23
C LEU A 129 14.39 2.66 1.20
N THR A 130 15.26 3.60 0.92
CA THR A 130 16.44 3.91 1.75
C THR A 130 16.04 4.40 3.14
N HIS A 131 15.17 5.40 3.20
CA HIS A 131 14.69 5.97 4.46
C HIS A 131 13.26 5.53 4.80
N GLY A 132 12.41 5.38 3.79
CA GLY A 132 10.99 5.18 3.95
C GLY A 132 10.20 6.48 3.77
N VAL A 133 8.98 6.53 4.31
CA VAL A 133 8.04 7.64 4.18
C VAL A 133 7.34 7.93 5.50
N THR A 134 6.86 9.16 5.70
CA THR A 134 6.08 9.51 6.89
C THR A 134 4.57 9.33 6.65
N PRO A 135 3.78 9.09 7.70
CA PRO A 135 2.31 9.10 7.59
C PRO A 135 1.74 10.40 7.01
N LEU A 136 2.37 11.54 7.28
CA LEU A 136 1.97 12.83 6.71
C LEU A 136 2.14 12.87 5.19
N GLU A 137 3.31 12.44 4.71
CA GLU A 137 3.59 12.39 3.27
C GLU A 137 2.62 11.46 2.54
N MET A 138 2.35 10.28 3.10
CA MET A 138 1.43 9.32 2.51
C MET A 138 -0.01 9.84 2.49
N ALA A 139 -0.48 10.46 3.59
CA ALA A 139 -1.81 11.08 3.61
C ALA A 139 -1.93 12.22 2.60
N GLY A 140 -0.91 13.08 2.50
CA GLY A 140 -0.86 14.18 1.54
C GLY A 140 -0.80 13.72 0.09
N ALA A 141 0.02 12.71 -0.22
CA ALA A 141 0.16 12.17 -1.57
C ALA A 141 -1.15 11.51 -2.05
N TYR A 142 -1.80 10.73 -1.19
CA TYR A 142 -3.09 10.12 -1.49
C TYR A 142 -4.22 11.18 -1.57
N ALA A 143 -4.15 12.25 -0.76
CA ALA A 143 -5.04 13.41 -0.90
C ALA A 143 -4.91 14.06 -2.28
N GLY A 144 -3.68 14.17 -2.81
CA GLY A 144 -3.44 14.66 -4.17
C GLY A 144 -4.09 13.76 -5.24
N ILE A 145 -4.05 12.45 -5.09
CA ILE A 145 -4.77 11.51 -5.97
C ILE A 145 -6.28 11.74 -5.86
N ALA A 146 -6.82 11.81 -4.63
CA ALA A 146 -8.25 12.05 -4.36
C ALA A 146 -8.74 13.36 -4.98
N ASN A 147 -7.89 14.37 -5.05
CA ASN A 147 -8.15 15.70 -5.62
C ASN A 147 -7.81 15.78 -7.13
N MET A 148 -8.06 14.71 -7.88
CA MET A 148 -7.82 14.64 -9.33
C MET A 148 -6.40 15.07 -9.73
N GLY A 149 -5.41 14.63 -8.95
CA GLY A 149 -3.99 14.90 -9.22
C GLY A 149 -3.50 16.27 -8.79
N LYS A 150 -4.33 17.09 -8.15
CA LYS A 150 -3.94 18.39 -7.59
C LYS A 150 -3.42 18.21 -6.18
N PHE A 151 -2.12 18.38 -5.99
CA PHE A 151 -1.47 18.29 -4.68
C PHE A 151 -1.53 19.64 -3.95
N ASN A 152 -2.06 19.62 -2.74
CA ASN A 152 -1.96 20.69 -1.76
C ASN A 152 -0.97 20.26 -0.66
N LYS A 153 0.04 21.11 -0.40
CA LYS A 153 0.98 20.84 0.69
C LYS A 153 0.23 20.82 2.03
N PRO A 154 0.31 19.72 2.80
CA PRO A 154 -0.35 19.64 4.09
C PRO A 154 0.07 20.76 5.04
N THR A 155 -0.90 21.40 5.69
CA THR A 155 -0.66 22.49 6.65
C THR A 155 -1.54 22.36 7.89
N PRO A 156 -0.97 22.58 9.10
CA PRO A 156 -1.74 22.60 10.34
C PRO A 156 -2.28 24.00 10.68
N ILE A 157 -1.73 25.07 10.04
CA ILE A 157 -2.07 26.46 10.37
C ILE A 157 -2.92 27.05 9.28
N ILE A 158 -4.18 27.35 9.61
CA ILE A 158 -5.14 27.98 8.70
C ILE A 158 -5.02 29.49 8.80
N LYS A 159 -4.90 30.04 10.03
CA LYS A 159 -4.93 31.47 10.28
C LYS A 159 -4.18 31.82 11.56
N ILE A 160 -3.50 32.97 11.57
CA ILE A 160 -2.88 33.56 12.76
C ILE A 160 -3.46 34.95 12.94
N LEU A 161 -3.96 35.24 14.14
CA LEU A 161 -4.48 36.55 14.53
C LEU A 161 -3.57 37.17 15.61
N ASP A 162 -3.48 38.50 15.64
CA ASP A 162 -2.93 39.20 16.77
C ASP A 162 -3.94 39.29 17.93
N ARG A 163 -3.53 39.88 19.06
CA ARG A 163 -4.39 40.04 20.25
C ARG A 163 -5.61 40.94 20.02
N ASN A 164 -5.65 41.73 18.94
CA ASN A 164 -6.75 42.60 18.57
C ASN A 164 -7.66 42.00 17.50
N GLY A 165 -7.42 40.76 17.09
CA GLY A 165 -8.18 40.06 16.05
C GLY A 165 -7.74 40.40 14.61
N LYS A 166 -6.67 41.18 14.44
CA LYS A 166 -6.12 41.47 13.11
C LYS A 166 -5.44 40.23 12.54
N VAL A 167 -5.72 39.89 11.28
CA VAL A 167 -5.09 38.77 10.58
C VAL A 167 -3.62 39.07 10.34
N LEU A 168 -2.73 38.26 10.90
CA LEU A 168 -1.29 38.28 10.65
C LEU A 168 -0.89 37.31 9.53
N TYR A 169 -1.59 36.19 9.44
CA TYR A 169 -1.40 35.19 8.40
C TYR A 169 -2.72 34.48 8.12
N GLU A 170 -2.96 34.19 6.85
CA GLU A 170 -4.05 33.34 6.41
C GLU A 170 -3.56 32.43 5.28
N HIS A 171 -3.69 31.14 5.47
CA HIS A 171 -3.30 30.17 4.45
C HIS A 171 -4.16 30.31 3.19
N LYS A 172 -3.50 30.44 2.05
CA LYS A 172 -4.15 30.43 0.74
C LYS A 172 -3.83 29.11 0.06
N THR A 173 -4.87 28.35 -0.25
CA THR A 173 -4.73 27.11 -1.01
C THR A 173 -4.18 27.40 -2.40
N ASN A 174 -3.07 26.77 -2.74
CA ASN A 174 -2.41 26.89 -4.06
C ASN A 174 -2.01 25.51 -4.57
N PRO A 175 -2.96 24.73 -5.11
CA PRO A 175 -2.69 23.38 -5.57
C PRO A 175 -1.77 23.34 -6.80
N THR A 176 -0.86 22.38 -6.80
CA THR A 176 -0.03 22.05 -7.97
C THR A 176 -0.60 20.84 -8.68
N GLN A 177 -0.81 20.90 -9.99
CA GLN A 177 -1.20 19.74 -10.78
C GLN A 177 0.00 18.78 -10.89
N ALA A 178 0.01 17.75 -10.06
CA ALA A 178 1.09 16.75 -9.98
C ALA A 178 0.96 15.66 -11.05
N VAL A 179 -0.28 15.25 -11.36
CA VAL A 179 -0.62 14.26 -12.38
C VAL A 179 -1.90 14.67 -13.10
N LYS A 180 -2.12 14.14 -14.31
CA LYS A 180 -3.34 14.46 -15.11
C LYS A 180 -4.60 14.00 -14.39
N PRO A 181 -5.71 14.75 -14.48
CA PRO A 181 -6.99 14.35 -13.87
C PRO A 181 -7.47 12.96 -14.33
N GLU A 182 -7.29 12.64 -15.61
CA GLU A 182 -7.71 11.35 -16.18
C GLU A 182 -6.90 10.18 -15.58
N SER A 183 -5.59 10.39 -15.38
CA SER A 183 -4.72 9.39 -14.75
C SER A 183 -5.07 9.19 -13.28
N ALA A 184 -5.36 10.28 -12.56
CA ALA A 184 -5.82 10.24 -11.18
C ALA A 184 -7.17 9.49 -11.07
N TYR A 185 -8.13 9.81 -11.93
CA TYR A 185 -9.44 9.14 -11.95
C TYR A 185 -9.33 7.64 -12.27
N MET A 186 -8.50 7.26 -13.24
CA MET A 186 -8.22 5.85 -13.53
C MET A 186 -7.61 5.15 -12.31
N MET A 187 -6.67 5.81 -11.60
CA MET A 187 -6.06 5.26 -10.39
C MET A 187 -7.07 5.12 -9.26
N ILE A 188 -7.92 6.12 -9.02
CA ILE A 188 -9.01 6.05 -8.04
C ILE A 188 -9.87 4.82 -8.32
N SER A 189 -10.34 4.66 -9.56
CA SER A 189 -11.15 3.52 -9.96
C SER A 189 -10.46 2.16 -9.73
N MET A 190 -9.13 2.08 -9.94
CA MET A 190 -8.36 0.86 -9.61
C MET A 190 -8.27 0.64 -8.09
N MET A 191 -8.17 1.70 -7.31
CA MET A 191 -8.06 1.62 -5.85
C MET A 191 -9.43 1.36 -5.18
N GLU A 192 -10.55 1.73 -5.79
CA GLU A 192 -11.89 1.32 -5.37
C GLU A 192 -12.05 -0.22 -5.43
N ASP A 193 -11.47 -0.86 -6.44
CA ASP A 193 -11.45 -2.33 -6.52
C ASP A 193 -10.65 -2.97 -5.37
N VAL A 194 -9.60 -2.31 -4.87
CA VAL A 194 -8.89 -2.77 -3.67
C VAL A 194 -9.82 -2.80 -2.45
N MET A 195 -10.73 -1.83 -2.34
CA MET A 195 -11.70 -1.72 -1.23
C MET A 195 -12.85 -2.71 -1.36
N THR A 196 -13.31 -2.98 -2.58
CA THR A 196 -14.52 -3.79 -2.81
C THR A 196 -14.22 -5.29 -2.88
N ARG A 197 -13.13 -5.68 -3.52
CA ARG A 197 -12.80 -7.10 -3.78
C ARG A 197 -11.34 -7.48 -3.52
N GLY A 198 -10.50 -6.52 -3.15
CA GLY A 198 -9.07 -6.70 -2.94
C GLY A 198 -8.63 -6.75 -1.47
N THR A 199 -7.37 -6.39 -1.26
CA THR A 199 -6.70 -6.45 0.05
C THR A 199 -7.19 -5.39 1.04
N GLY A 200 -7.99 -4.41 0.58
CA GLY A 200 -8.54 -3.32 1.40
C GLY A 200 -9.98 -3.54 1.88
N ARG A 201 -10.59 -4.70 1.66
CA ARG A 201 -12.00 -4.97 2.05
C ARG A 201 -12.30 -4.68 3.52
N GLY A 202 -11.33 -4.87 4.42
CA GLY A 202 -11.48 -4.56 5.84
C GLY A 202 -11.70 -3.08 6.15
N ALA A 203 -11.32 -2.20 5.22
CA ALA A 203 -11.48 -0.75 5.33
C ALA A 203 -12.74 -0.20 4.64
N ALA A 204 -13.52 -1.00 3.92
CA ALA A 204 -14.70 -0.53 3.20
C ALA A 204 -15.72 0.15 4.12
N ILE A 205 -16.23 1.30 3.69
CA ILE A 205 -17.27 2.11 4.35
C ILE A 205 -18.46 2.32 3.40
N SER A 206 -19.60 2.78 3.90
CA SER A 206 -20.85 2.95 3.15
C SER A 206 -20.87 4.21 2.25
N ARG A 207 -19.74 4.57 1.67
CA ARG A 207 -19.60 5.68 0.70
C ARG A 207 -18.44 5.42 -0.24
N PRO A 208 -18.35 6.12 -1.40
CA PRO A 208 -17.23 6.02 -2.31
C PRO A 208 -15.90 6.22 -1.57
N CYS A 209 -15.02 5.22 -1.66
CA CYS A 209 -13.71 5.26 -1.03
C CYS A 209 -12.71 4.41 -1.81
N ALA A 210 -11.48 4.84 -1.80
CA ALA A 210 -10.37 4.18 -2.44
C ALA A 210 -9.19 4.06 -1.48
N GLY A 211 -8.35 3.05 -1.61
CA GLY A 211 -7.25 2.87 -0.68
C GLY A 211 -6.30 1.75 -1.05
N LYS A 212 -5.24 1.60 -0.26
CA LYS A 212 -4.22 0.57 -0.43
C LYS A 212 -3.64 0.14 0.90
N SER A 213 -3.53 -1.15 1.10
CA SER A 213 -2.78 -1.76 2.19
C SER A 213 -1.28 -1.80 1.89
N GLY A 214 -0.45 -1.60 2.89
CA GLY A 214 0.98 -1.82 2.88
C GLY A 214 1.38 -2.81 3.96
N THR A 215 2.29 -3.71 3.65
CA THR A 215 2.88 -4.65 4.61
C THR A 215 4.32 -4.84 4.16
N THR A 216 5.26 -4.74 5.09
CA THR A 216 6.67 -4.99 4.82
C THR A 216 7.04 -6.45 5.13
N ASP A 217 8.16 -6.87 4.57
CA ASP A 217 8.74 -8.18 4.89
C ASP A 217 8.97 -8.31 6.40
N ASN A 218 8.83 -9.51 6.92
CA ASN A 218 8.90 -9.82 8.36
C ASN A 218 7.91 -9.03 9.24
N TYR A 219 6.91 -8.36 8.63
CA TYR A 219 5.83 -7.66 9.35
C TYR A 219 6.31 -6.55 10.30
N HIS A 220 7.32 -5.77 9.93
CA HIS A 220 7.80 -4.64 10.73
C HIS A 220 6.86 -3.43 10.64
N ASP A 221 6.24 -3.21 9.46
CA ASP A 221 5.34 -2.10 9.20
C ASP A 221 4.03 -2.60 8.58
N ALA A 222 2.93 -2.11 9.10
CA ALA A 222 1.59 -2.36 8.57
C ALA A 222 0.89 -1.01 8.30
N TRP A 223 0.52 -0.78 7.04
CA TRP A 223 -0.08 0.46 6.56
C TRP A 223 -1.46 0.24 5.98
N PHE A 224 -2.35 1.20 6.22
CA PHE A 224 -3.50 1.41 5.37
C PHE A 224 -3.61 2.88 5.04
N VAL A 225 -3.60 3.20 3.75
CA VAL A 225 -3.75 4.57 3.26
C VAL A 225 -4.93 4.59 2.30
N GLY A 226 -5.88 5.47 2.55
CA GLY A 226 -7.08 5.55 1.73
C GLY A 226 -7.76 6.91 1.86
N PHE A 227 -8.76 7.12 1.04
CA PHE A 227 -9.45 8.40 0.95
C PHE A 227 -10.88 8.26 0.46
N THR A 228 -11.67 9.28 0.72
CA THR A 228 -12.92 9.67 0.06
C THR A 228 -12.69 10.99 -0.66
N PRO A 229 -13.64 11.54 -1.43
CA PRO A 229 -13.52 12.91 -1.96
C PRO A 229 -13.29 13.99 -0.91
N ASN A 230 -13.72 13.74 0.36
CA ASN A 230 -13.71 14.72 1.45
C ASN A 230 -12.50 14.61 2.38
N LEU A 231 -11.88 13.42 2.51
CA LEU A 231 -10.83 13.17 3.50
C LEU A 231 -9.90 12.04 3.06
N ALA A 232 -8.58 12.28 3.15
CA ALA A 232 -7.55 11.27 3.01
C ALA A 232 -6.96 10.92 4.37
N CYS A 233 -6.69 9.64 4.63
CA CYS A 233 -6.16 9.19 5.91
C CYS A 233 -5.10 8.11 5.71
N ALA A 234 -3.97 8.25 6.42
CA ALA A 234 -2.94 7.23 6.54
C ALA A 234 -2.90 6.71 7.98
N VAL A 235 -2.99 5.40 8.11
CA VAL A 235 -2.79 4.65 9.36
C VAL A 235 -1.55 3.81 9.21
N TRP A 236 -0.61 3.97 10.13
CA TRP A 236 0.58 3.16 10.28
C TRP A 236 0.59 2.51 11.66
N ILE A 237 0.93 1.25 11.70
CA ILE A 237 1.23 0.49 12.91
C ILE A 237 2.63 -0.10 12.73
N GLY A 238 3.50 0.15 13.69
CA GLY A 238 4.87 -0.33 13.71
C GLY A 238 5.44 -0.22 15.12
N ASP A 239 6.67 -0.68 15.27
CA ASP A 239 7.43 -0.60 16.49
C ASP A 239 8.64 0.35 16.31
N ASP A 240 8.95 1.16 17.35
CA ASP A 240 10.02 2.16 17.29
C ASP A 240 11.41 1.51 17.17
N ASN A 241 11.58 0.29 17.71
CA ASN A 241 12.80 -0.49 17.61
C ASN A 241 12.83 -1.40 16.38
N ASN A 242 11.84 -1.24 15.48
CA ASN A 242 11.69 -2.05 14.28
C ASN A 242 11.50 -3.55 14.57
N GLU A 243 10.77 -3.89 15.65
CA GLU A 243 10.40 -5.25 15.95
C GLU A 243 9.26 -5.75 15.07
N SER A 244 9.14 -7.07 14.90
CA SER A 244 8.08 -7.68 14.11
C SER A 244 6.73 -7.57 14.81
N LEU A 245 5.69 -7.21 14.05
CA LEU A 245 4.31 -7.14 14.53
C LEU A 245 3.59 -8.51 14.56
N GLY A 246 4.32 -9.62 14.49
CA GLY A 246 3.76 -10.96 14.67
C GLY A 246 2.75 -11.37 13.61
N GLY A 247 2.97 -11.01 12.33
CA GLY A 247 2.09 -11.38 11.22
C GLY A 247 0.98 -10.36 10.91
N MET A 248 1.01 -9.17 11.52
CA MET A 248 0.04 -8.10 11.23
C MET A 248 0.22 -7.60 9.80
N THR A 249 -0.88 -7.47 9.07
CA THR A 249 -0.90 -6.94 7.72
C THR A 249 -1.70 -5.64 7.63
N GLY A 250 -1.39 -4.81 6.63
CA GLY A 250 -2.10 -3.54 6.41
C GLY A 250 -3.59 -3.70 6.11
N GLY A 251 -3.99 -4.85 5.54
CA GLY A 251 -5.41 -5.19 5.30
C GLY A 251 -6.17 -5.66 6.56
N GLY A 252 -5.47 -5.87 7.67
CA GLY A 252 -6.02 -6.27 8.96
C GLY A 252 -6.33 -5.07 9.87
N GLN A 253 -5.57 -4.93 10.96
CA GLN A 253 -5.84 -3.92 11.98
C GLN A 253 -5.73 -2.47 11.47
N PRO A 254 -4.72 -2.07 10.66
CA PRO A 254 -4.69 -0.73 10.09
C PRO A 254 -5.93 -0.40 9.25
N ALA A 255 -6.41 -1.33 8.43
CA ALA A 255 -7.63 -1.17 7.64
C ALA A 255 -8.88 -0.99 8.53
N THR A 256 -8.98 -1.75 9.62
CA THR A 256 -10.08 -1.64 10.59
C THR A 256 -10.06 -0.31 11.31
N LEU A 257 -8.88 0.17 11.74
CA LEU A 257 -8.72 1.49 12.36
C LEU A 257 -9.07 2.61 11.38
N TRP A 258 -8.61 2.51 10.13
CA TRP A 258 -8.97 3.45 9.08
C TRP A 258 -10.48 3.53 8.89
N ARG A 259 -11.16 2.37 8.78
CA ARG A 259 -12.61 2.29 8.65
C ARG A 259 -13.32 2.97 9.82
N SER A 260 -12.91 2.65 11.05
CA SER A 260 -13.51 3.21 12.26
C SER A 260 -13.36 4.73 12.31
N PHE A 261 -12.15 5.22 12.05
CA PHE A 261 -11.86 6.65 12.02
C PHE A 261 -12.65 7.37 10.93
N MET A 262 -12.61 6.87 9.68
CA MET A 262 -13.27 7.52 8.55
C MET A 262 -14.80 7.51 8.68
N SER A 263 -15.39 6.44 9.21
CA SER A 263 -16.83 6.39 9.48
C SER A 263 -17.26 7.46 10.48
N GLY A 264 -16.51 7.63 11.58
CA GLY A 264 -16.82 8.66 12.58
C GLY A 264 -16.51 10.08 12.11
N ALA A 265 -15.36 10.28 11.42
CA ALA A 265 -14.96 11.60 10.93
C ALA A 265 -15.87 12.15 9.81
N LEU A 266 -16.56 11.28 9.10
CA LEU A 266 -17.46 11.64 7.99
C LEU A 266 -18.94 11.47 8.34
N ASP A 267 -19.25 11.22 9.61
CA ASP A 267 -20.64 11.19 10.09
C ASP A 267 -21.30 12.54 9.91
N GLY A 268 -22.54 12.55 9.40
CA GLY A 268 -23.28 13.78 9.07
C GLY A 268 -22.78 14.54 7.83
N ILE A 269 -21.67 14.11 7.20
CA ILE A 269 -21.21 14.71 5.94
C ILE A 269 -21.83 13.93 4.77
N PRO A 270 -22.48 14.60 3.77
CA PRO A 270 -23.03 13.93 2.61
C PRO A 270 -21.99 13.08 1.87
N ALA A 271 -22.38 11.90 1.40
CA ALA A 271 -21.54 11.10 0.54
C ALA A 271 -21.45 11.74 -0.86
N GLU A 272 -20.23 11.92 -1.34
CA GLU A 272 -19.94 12.42 -2.68
C GLU A 272 -19.22 11.32 -3.48
N ASP A 273 -19.48 11.30 -4.79
CA ASP A 273 -18.69 10.50 -5.73
C ASP A 273 -17.40 11.22 -6.13
N PHE A 274 -16.42 10.46 -6.59
CA PHE A 274 -15.22 11.06 -7.17
C PHE A 274 -15.56 11.76 -8.48
N GLU A 275 -15.13 13.02 -8.60
CA GLU A 275 -15.41 13.85 -9.76
C GLU A 275 -14.77 13.24 -11.02
N LYS A 276 -15.59 12.93 -12.02
CA LYS A 276 -15.10 12.41 -13.28
C LYS A 276 -14.66 13.55 -14.18
N PRO A 277 -13.45 13.52 -14.78
CA PRO A 277 -13.01 14.57 -15.70
C PRO A 277 -13.96 14.71 -16.88
N ASP A 278 -14.23 15.94 -17.30
CA ASP A 278 -15.15 16.27 -18.40
C ASP A 278 -14.77 15.52 -19.68
N GLY A 279 -15.78 14.92 -20.31
CA GLY A 279 -15.59 14.16 -21.55
C GLY A 279 -14.78 12.87 -21.44
N PHE A 280 -14.22 12.56 -20.26
CA PHE A 280 -13.42 11.35 -20.08
C PHE A 280 -14.28 10.10 -20.17
N LYS A 281 -13.77 9.10 -20.92
CA LYS A 281 -14.34 7.76 -20.98
C LYS A 281 -13.28 6.76 -20.49
N MET A 282 -13.66 5.94 -19.50
CA MET A 282 -12.76 4.90 -19.03
C MET A 282 -12.37 4.00 -20.22
N PRO A 283 -11.07 3.77 -20.46
CA PRO A 283 -10.63 2.88 -21.51
C PRO A 283 -11.23 1.47 -21.33
N ALA A 284 -11.70 0.88 -22.41
CA ALA A 284 -12.19 -0.49 -22.37
C ALA A 284 -11.05 -1.47 -21.99
N PRO A 285 -11.33 -2.54 -21.26
CA PRO A 285 -10.31 -3.55 -20.96
C PRO A 285 -9.76 -4.12 -22.28
N LYS A 286 -8.43 -4.09 -22.44
CA LYS A 286 -7.76 -4.72 -23.58
C LYS A 286 -7.62 -6.25 -23.42
N TYR A 287 -7.89 -6.75 -22.22
CA TYR A 287 -7.76 -8.15 -21.85
C TYR A 287 -8.96 -8.57 -20.98
N GLU A 288 -9.68 -9.57 -21.45
CA GLU A 288 -10.63 -10.30 -20.62
C GLU A 288 -9.91 -11.53 -20.05
N ALA A 289 -9.83 -11.60 -18.71
CA ALA A 289 -9.30 -12.79 -18.07
C ALA A 289 -10.10 -14.04 -18.55
N PRO A 290 -9.45 -15.16 -18.86
CA PRO A 290 -10.16 -16.39 -19.18
C PRO A 290 -11.17 -16.71 -18.08
N LYS A 291 -12.42 -16.96 -18.45
CA LYS A 291 -13.43 -17.40 -17.48
C LYS A 291 -12.91 -18.63 -16.76
N PRO A 292 -13.07 -18.74 -15.44
CA PRO A 292 -12.63 -19.92 -14.70
C PRO A 292 -13.21 -21.16 -15.37
N GLN A 293 -12.36 -22.05 -15.88
CA GLN A 293 -12.81 -23.32 -16.37
C GLN A 293 -13.42 -24.13 -15.22
N PRO A 294 -14.59 -24.73 -15.36
CA PRO A 294 -15.16 -25.56 -14.32
C PRO A 294 -14.15 -26.67 -13.99
N LYS A 295 -13.78 -26.74 -12.69
CA LYS A 295 -12.88 -27.79 -12.19
C LYS A 295 -13.45 -29.13 -12.65
N LYS A 296 -12.73 -29.86 -13.52
CA LYS A 296 -13.07 -31.25 -13.85
C LYS A 296 -13.15 -32.01 -12.52
N GLN A 297 -14.36 -32.43 -12.17
CA GLN A 297 -14.56 -33.38 -11.08
C GLN A 297 -13.78 -34.64 -11.40
N THR A 298 -12.68 -34.88 -10.72
CA THR A 298 -12.04 -36.18 -10.71
C THR A 298 -12.96 -37.17 -9.99
N THR A 299 -13.71 -37.92 -10.76
CA THR A 299 -14.45 -39.10 -10.28
C THR A 299 -13.44 -40.08 -9.70
N LYS A 300 -13.40 -40.16 -8.36
CA LYS A 300 -12.71 -41.26 -7.66
C LYS A 300 -13.37 -42.56 -8.08
N LYS A 301 -12.67 -43.38 -8.88
CA LYS A 301 -12.98 -44.77 -9.01
C LYS A 301 -12.80 -45.44 -7.66
N GLN A 302 -13.88 -45.95 -7.10
CA GLN A 302 -13.82 -46.86 -5.96
C GLN A 302 -13.28 -48.21 -6.45
N ASP A 303 -12.02 -48.50 -6.10
CA ASP A 303 -11.50 -49.86 -6.19
C ASP A 303 -11.94 -50.60 -4.92
N THR A 304 -12.91 -51.47 -5.11
CA THR A 304 -13.29 -52.51 -4.14
C THR A 304 -12.19 -53.58 -4.10
N LYS A 305 -11.34 -53.54 -3.05
CA LYS A 305 -10.47 -54.68 -2.71
C LYS A 305 -11.09 -55.53 -1.64
N LYS A 306 -11.22 -56.84 -2.01
CA LYS A 306 -11.55 -57.98 -1.18
C LYS A 306 -10.62 -58.08 0.05
N LYS A 307 -11.25 -58.46 1.15
CA LYS A 307 -10.57 -58.98 2.38
C LYS A 307 -9.85 -60.27 2.03
N ASP A 308 -8.62 -60.40 2.50
CA ASP A 308 -8.12 -61.65 3.04
C ASP A 308 -7.13 -61.39 4.17
N SER A 309 -7.16 -62.32 5.12
CA SER A 309 -6.75 -62.24 6.49
C SER A 309 -5.32 -62.75 6.77
N LYS A 310 -4.76 -62.36 7.96
CA LYS A 310 -3.70 -63.00 8.79
C LYS A 310 -2.26 -62.57 8.49
N LYS A 311 -1.48 -62.03 9.42
CA LYS A 311 -0.98 -62.55 10.69
C LYS A 311 -0.04 -61.53 11.32
N GLU A 312 0.03 -61.49 12.63
CA GLU A 312 0.96 -60.79 13.50
C GLU A 312 2.42 -61.16 13.21
N ASP A 313 3.33 -60.18 13.41
CA ASP A 313 4.52 -60.37 14.27
C ASP A 313 5.33 -59.05 14.43
N ALA A 314 5.59 -58.79 15.68
CA ALA A 314 6.70 -58.13 16.42
C ALA A 314 7.59 -57.04 15.79
N LEU A 315 7.70 -55.92 16.53
CA LEU A 315 8.81 -54.94 16.59
C LEU A 315 10.15 -55.60 16.95
N PRO A 316 11.33 -55.04 16.58
CA PRO A 316 11.91 -53.97 17.42
C PRO A 316 12.78 -52.93 16.70
N GLY A 317 13.00 -51.83 17.39
CA GLY A 317 14.31 -51.18 17.54
C GLY A 317 14.66 -49.96 16.69
N GLY A 318 14.64 -48.84 17.30
CA GLY A 318 15.61 -47.76 17.44
C GLY A 318 16.43 -47.30 16.22
N GLY A 319 16.33 -46.07 15.84
CA GLY A 319 17.25 -45.41 14.93
C GLY A 319 17.21 -43.89 15.06
N ASN A 320 18.22 -43.33 15.68
CA ASN A 320 18.53 -41.91 15.86
C ASN A 320 18.30 -41.06 14.61
N VAL A 321 17.62 -39.92 14.78
CA VAL A 321 17.62 -38.81 13.85
C VAL A 321 18.71 -37.82 14.29
N PRO A 322 19.67 -37.44 13.44
CA PRO A 322 20.68 -36.44 13.77
C PRO A 322 20.10 -35.02 13.75
N GLN A 323 20.39 -34.25 14.79
CA GLN A 323 20.16 -32.80 14.81
C GLN A 323 21.19 -32.09 13.93
N PRO A 324 20.81 -30.99 13.23
CA PRO A 324 21.76 -30.16 12.50
C PRO A 324 22.58 -29.28 13.46
N PRO A 325 23.82 -28.89 13.06
CA PRO A 325 24.75 -28.17 13.91
C PRO A 325 24.33 -26.72 14.14
N ARG A 326 24.52 -26.24 15.37
CA ARG A 326 24.40 -24.82 15.76
C ARG A 326 25.55 -24.05 15.12
N SER A 327 25.26 -23.16 14.17
CA SER A 327 26.21 -22.17 13.68
C SER A 327 26.12 -20.87 14.48
N GLY A 328 27.28 -20.27 14.71
CA GLY A 328 27.55 -19.28 15.70
C GLY A 328 27.15 -17.85 15.35
N LYS A 329 27.17 -17.11 16.42
CA LYS A 329 27.38 -15.67 16.63
C LYS A 329 26.97 -14.71 15.49
N SER A 330 25.79 -14.15 15.61
CA SER A 330 25.36 -12.90 14.98
C SER A 330 26.00 -11.73 15.73
N SER A 331 26.78 -10.93 15.00
CA SER A 331 27.28 -9.63 15.45
C SER A 331 26.17 -8.59 15.26
N THR A 332 25.58 -8.13 16.35
CA THR A 332 24.69 -6.96 16.42
C THR A 332 25.49 -5.70 16.15
N PRO A 333 25.02 -4.78 15.30
CA PRO A 333 25.60 -3.44 15.22
C PRO A 333 25.24 -2.62 16.47
N PRO A 334 26.12 -1.66 16.89
CA PRO A 334 25.93 -0.90 18.12
C PRO A 334 24.78 0.13 17.97
N PRO A 335 24.12 0.51 19.08
CA PRO A 335 23.03 1.49 19.07
C PRO A 335 23.55 2.88 18.73
N VAL A 336 22.82 3.56 17.84
CA VAL A 336 23.06 4.98 17.48
C VAL A 336 22.69 5.85 18.68
N ARG A 337 23.68 6.59 19.20
CA ARG A 337 23.46 7.60 20.26
C ARG A 337 22.79 8.85 19.69
N PRO A 338 21.83 9.46 20.40
CA PRO A 338 21.29 10.76 20.00
C PRO A 338 22.36 11.86 20.13
N PRO A 339 22.30 12.92 19.32
CA PRO A 339 23.22 14.03 19.41
C PRO A 339 23.05 14.75 20.74
N LYS A 340 24.20 15.10 21.38
CA LYS A 340 24.23 15.96 22.56
C LYS A 340 23.80 17.37 22.16
N GLN A 341 23.02 17.98 23.05
CA GLN A 341 22.63 19.37 23.02
C GLN A 341 23.84 20.31 22.98
#